data_60ca003a46ad0ad7003733ce0f2f300e
#
_entry.id   60ca003a46ad0ad7003733ce0f2f300e
#
_cell.length_a   1.000
_cell.length_b   1.000
_cell.length_c   1.000
_cell.angle_alpha   90.00
_cell.angle_beta   90.00
_cell.angle_gamma   90.00
#
_symmetry.space_group_name_H-M   'P 1'
#
loop_
_entity.id
_entity.type
_entity.pdbx_description
1 polymer ?
#
loop_
_entity_poly.entity_id
_entity_poly.type
_entity_poly.pdbx_seq_one_letter_code
_entity_poly.pdbx_strand_id
1 'polypeptide(L)'
;MIGVILAAGMAKRLRPLTDTKPKCLLKVGERTLLERTVDAMRQAGITEFLVVTGYRGEMIREFLEGYSRLSSRTSQPSLPSQPSFTFLDNTDYEHNNNIYSLWMACQKVRGCDFLLMDSDILCDPAAVVRIAQEPVSALAVNRHELGEEEMKVVVDADSRITEISKTCSPEAAMGESVGIEKITADYCEALARELDQMILQEGLIDIFYERAFERLIPQGHTFKVVDTTHYFSYELDTPEDFKRAQELMPKDLL
;
A
#
# COMPACT_ATOMS: atom_id res chain seq x y z
N MET A 1 8.79 13.61 0.22
CA MET A 1 7.90 12.48 0.60
C MET A 1 8.47 11.20 0.02
N ILE A 2 8.56 10.14 0.80
CA ILE A 2 9.13 8.84 0.42
C ILE A 2 7.98 7.90 0.00
N GLY A 3 8.17 7.07 -1.03
CA GLY A 3 7.25 5.98 -1.35
C GLY A 3 7.61 4.73 -0.54
N VAL A 4 6.67 4.18 0.21
CA VAL A 4 6.85 2.92 0.95
C VAL A 4 5.98 1.85 0.31
N ILE A 5 6.60 0.73 -0.09
CA ILE A 5 5.92 -0.39 -0.74
C ILE A 5 6.14 -1.65 0.10
N LEU A 6 5.05 -2.28 0.54
CA LEU A 6 5.09 -3.55 1.25
C LEU A 6 4.94 -4.70 0.25
N ALA A 7 6.01 -5.47 0.06
CA ALA A 7 6.09 -6.53 -0.93
C ALA A 7 6.76 -7.82 -0.39
N ALA A 8 6.56 -8.11 0.91
CA ALA A 8 7.22 -9.24 1.56
C ALA A 8 6.42 -10.55 1.49
N GLY A 9 5.11 -10.49 1.27
CA GLY A 9 4.17 -11.60 1.40
C GLY A 9 4.32 -12.70 0.34
N MET A 10 3.97 -13.92 0.70
CA MET A 10 3.97 -15.09 -0.19
C MET A 10 2.76 -15.19 -1.12
N ALA A 11 1.67 -14.49 -0.82
CA ALA A 11 0.42 -14.55 -1.57
C ALA A 11 -0.04 -16.00 -1.86
N LYS A 12 -0.15 -16.82 -0.81
CA LYS A 12 -0.44 -18.26 -0.91
C LYS A 12 -1.76 -18.58 -1.62
N ARG A 13 -2.75 -17.68 -1.53
CA ARG A 13 -4.06 -17.81 -2.21
C ARG A 13 -3.96 -17.73 -3.73
N LEU A 14 -2.90 -17.11 -4.25
CA LEU A 14 -2.64 -16.96 -5.69
C LEU A 14 -1.90 -18.15 -6.32
N ARG A 15 -1.58 -19.19 -5.57
CA ARG A 15 -0.94 -20.38 -6.15
C ARG A 15 -1.84 -21.02 -7.22
N PRO A 16 -1.24 -21.52 -8.31
CA PRO A 16 0.19 -21.70 -8.59
C PRO A 16 0.90 -20.48 -9.18
N LEU A 17 0.24 -19.34 -9.42
CA LEU A 17 0.84 -18.15 -10.06
C LEU A 17 2.05 -17.60 -9.28
N THR A 18 2.02 -17.74 -7.96
CA THR A 18 3.07 -17.25 -7.05
C THR A 18 4.11 -18.30 -6.64
N ASP A 19 4.05 -19.51 -7.19
CA ASP A 19 5.04 -20.56 -6.86
C ASP A 19 6.47 -20.17 -7.31
N THR A 20 6.58 -19.39 -8.39
CA THR A 20 7.87 -19.07 -9.00
C THR A 20 8.22 -17.57 -8.96
N LYS A 21 7.30 -16.70 -8.59
CA LYS A 21 7.52 -15.25 -8.55
C LYS A 21 6.62 -14.58 -7.50
N PRO A 22 7.05 -13.43 -6.92
CA PRO A 22 6.20 -12.70 -5.99
C PRO A 22 4.98 -12.09 -6.69
N LYS A 23 3.87 -11.91 -5.96
CA LYS A 23 2.59 -11.35 -6.44
C LYS A 23 2.77 -10.04 -7.21
N CYS A 24 3.56 -9.12 -6.68
CA CYS A 24 3.78 -7.81 -7.28
C CYS A 24 4.46 -7.84 -8.66
N LEU A 25 5.11 -8.96 -9.03
CA LEU A 25 5.70 -9.17 -10.36
C LEU A 25 4.79 -9.93 -11.32
N LEU A 26 3.56 -10.26 -10.93
CA LEU A 26 2.54 -10.75 -11.85
C LEU A 26 2.07 -9.60 -12.75
N LYS A 27 1.77 -9.95 -14.01
CA LYS A 27 1.35 -8.97 -15.01
C LYS A 27 -0.17 -8.92 -15.13
N VAL A 28 -0.71 -7.71 -15.22
CA VAL A 28 -2.05 -7.44 -15.73
C VAL A 28 -1.88 -6.64 -17.01
N GLY A 29 -2.29 -7.22 -18.13
CA GLY A 29 -1.85 -6.75 -19.45
C GLY A 29 -0.35 -6.96 -19.64
N GLU A 30 0.35 -5.94 -20.14
CA GLU A 30 1.79 -6.01 -20.44
C GLU A 30 2.69 -5.64 -19.24
N ARG A 31 2.14 -5.05 -18.19
CA ARG A 31 2.88 -4.45 -17.07
C ARG A 31 2.68 -5.20 -15.77
N THR A 32 3.72 -5.24 -14.93
CA THR A 32 3.62 -5.82 -13.58
C THR A 32 2.87 -4.89 -12.64
N LEU A 33 2.30 -5.43 -11.54
CA LEU A 33 1.69 -4.62 -10.49
C LEU A 33 2.73 -3.64 -9.91
N LEU A 34 3.92 -4.11 -9.61
CA LEU A 34 4.99 -3.30 -9.03
C LEU A 34 5.41 -2.13 -9.95
N GLU A 35 5.48 -2.36 -11.27
CA GLU A 35 5.74 -1.30 -12.24
C GLU A 35 4.66 -0.23 -12.19
N ARG A 36 3.37 -0.64 -12.13
CA ARG A 36 2.23 0.26 -12.04
C ARG A 36 2.23 1.06 -10.74
N THR A 37 2.50 0.39 -9.61
CA THR A 37 2.61 1.04 -8.29
C THR A 37 3.70 2.12 -8.30
N VAL A 38 4.90 1.78 -8.78
CA VAL A 38 6.02 2.74 -8.85
C VAL A 38 5.68 3.90 -9.78
N ASP A 39 5.11 3.64 -10.96
CA ASP A 39 4.74 4.71 -11.90
C ASP A 39 3.64 5.62 -11.35
N ALA A 40 2.64 5.07 -10.64
CA ALA A 40 1.59 5.86 -9.99
C ALA A 40 2.17 6.78 -8.91
N MET A 41 3.06 6.27 -8.06
CA MET A 41 3.77 7.08 -7.07
C MET A 41 4.68 8.13 -7.73
N ARG A 42 5.35 7.80 -8.82
CA ARG A 42 6.18 8.77 -9.57
C ARG A 42 5.33 9.90 -10.18
N GLN A 43 4.13 9.61 -10.68
CA GLN A 43 3.19 10.64 -11.13
C GLN A 43 2.76 11.57 -9.98
N ALA A 44 2.75 11.08 -8.74
CA ALA A 44 2.57 11.89 -7.53
C ALA A 44 3.83 12.66 -7.10
N GLY A 45 4.92 12.62 -7.89
CA GLY A 45 6.17 13.33 -7.63
C GLY A 45 7.17 12.60 -6.74
N ILE A 46 6.95 11.32 -6.44
CA ILE A 46 7.84 10.53 -5.59
C ILE A 46 8.99 9.97 -6.42
N THR A 47 10.22 10.14 -5.91
CA THR A 47 11.44 9.67 -6.55
C THR A 47 12.31 8.78 -5.64
N GLU A 48 12.03 8.76 -4.35
CA GLU A 48 12.72 7.94 -3.36
C GLU A 48 11.78 6.87 -2.84
N PHE A 49 12.19 5.62 -2.92
CA PHE A 49 11.37 4.47 -2.54
C PHE A 49 12.05 3.62 -1.48
N LEU A 50 11.28 3.21 -0.49
CA LEU A 50 11.61 2.18 0.47
C LEU A 50 10.73 0.96 0.20
N VAL A 51 11.33 -0.16 -0.16
CA VAL A 51 10.61 -1.39 -0.51
C VAL A 51 10.92 -2.47 0.53
N VAL A 52 9.91 -2.94 1.23
CA VAL A 52 10.05 -4.07 2.15
C VAL A 52 9.82 -5.35 1.37
N THR A 53 10.88 -6.15 1.25
CA THR A 53 10.90 -7.42 0.51
C THR A 53 10.92 -8.60 1.47
N GLY A 54 10.56 -9.78 0.97
CA GLY A 54 10.60 -11.05 1.71
C GLY A 54 10.61 -12.21 0.75
N TYR A 55 9.45 -12.82 0.49
CA TYR A 55 9.34 -13.92 -0.46
C TYR A 55 9.88 -13.53 -1.83
N ARG A 56 10.95 -14.24 -2.28
CA ARG A 56 11.67 -14.00 -3.56
C ARG A 56 12.11 -12.54 -3.76
N GLY A 57 12.57 -11.90 -2.68
CA GLY A 57 12.96 -10.48 -2.67
C GLY A 57 14.03 -10.12 -3.71
N GLU A 58 14.94 -11.05 -4.05
CA GLU A 58 15.94 -10.84 -5.11
C GLU A 58 15.30 -10.50 -6.46
N MET A 59 14.19 -11.16 -6.81
CA MET A 59 13.49 -10.88 -8.07
C MET A 59 12.92 -9.45 -8.10
N ILE A 60 12.44 -8.97 -6.94
CA ILE A 60 11.94 -7.59 -6.79
C ILE A 60 13.09 -6.59 -6.97
N ARG A 61 14.26 -6.86 -6.34
CA ARG A 61 15.46 -6.02 -6.49
C ARG A 61 15.92 -5.94 -7.94
N GLU A 62 16.12 -7.08 -8.58
CA GLU A 62 16.55 -7.15 -9.97
C GLU A 62 15.59 -6.39 -10.90
N PHE A 63 14.28 -6.54 -10.68
CA PHE A 63 13.25 -5.84 -11.44
C PHE A 63 13.36 -4.32 -11.27
N LEU A 64 13.44 -3.81 -10.03
CA LEU A 64 13.47 -2.37 -9.75
C LEU A 64 14.81 -1.72 -10.17
N GLU A 65 15.92 -2.42 -10.04
CA GLU A 65 17.20 -1.97 -10.59
C GLU A 65 17.15 -1.89 -12.12
N GLY A 66 16.53 -2.87 -12.77
CA GLY A 66 16.26 -2.85 -14.21
C GLY A 66 15.38 -1.67 -14.62
N TYR A 67 14.29 -1.46 -13.89
CA TYR A 67 13.38 -0.35 -14.09
C TYR A 67 14.08 1.01 -13.93
N SER A 68 14.91 1.21 -12.92
CA SER A 68 15.67 2.44 -12.72
C SER A 68 16.63 2.71 -13.89
N ARG A 69 17.34 1.68 -14.37
CA ARG A 69 18.25 1.80 -15.55
C ARG A 69 17.52 2.16 -16.84
N LEU A 70 16.32 1.60 -17.06
CA LEU A 70 15.50 1.92 -18.24
C LEU A 70 14.93 3.33 -18.17
N SER A 71 14.43 3.74 -17.00
CA SER A 71 13.91 5.09 -16.77
C SER A 71 14.94 6.19 -17.00
N SER A 72 16.24 5.89 -16.80
CA SER A 72 17.32 6.84 -17.10
C SER A 72 17.57 7.03 -18.61
N ARG A 73 17.14 6.11 -19.45
CA ARG A 73 17.32 6.13 -20.91
C ARG A 73 16.13 6.71 -21.67
N THR A 74 14.96 6.61 -21.09
CA THR A 74 13.71 7.13 -21.65
C THR A 74 13.32 8.40 -20.89
N SER A 75 13.72 9.58 -21.42
CA SER A 75 13.18 10.85 -20.94
C SER A 75 11.69 10.90 -21.28
N GLN A 76 10.85 10.38 -20.40
CA GLN A 76 9.41 10.68 -20.45
C GLN A 76 9.23 12.06 -19.81
N PRO A 77 8.85 13.10 -20.58
CA PRO A 77 8.78 14.48 -20.07
C PRO A 77 7.80 14.68 -18.90
N SER A 78 6.92 13.70 -18.67
CA SER A 78 5.87 13.73 -17.65
C SER A 78 6.27 13.10 -16.31
N LEU A 79 7.39 12.40 -16.22
CA LEU A 79 7.83 11.76 -14.98
C LEU A 79 9.02 12.52 -14.35
N PRO A 80 9.07 12.61 -13.01
CA PRO A 80 10.19 13.23 -12.30
C PRO A 80 11.50 12.44 -12.52
N SER A 81 12.60 12.95 -11.98
CA SER A 81 13.96 12.38 -12.05
C SER A 81 13.99 10.87 -11.79
N GLN A 82 15.12 10.25 -12.14
CA GLN A 82 15.34 8.80 -11.97
C GLN A 82 14.99 8.35 -10.54
N PRO A 83 14.16 7.28 -10.38
CA PRO A 83 13.82 6.76 -9.07
C PRO A 83 15.01 6.05 -8.41
N SER A 84 15.12 6.21 -7.09
CA SER A 84 16.05 5.48 -6.23
C SER A 84 15.30 4.51 -5.33
N PHE A 85 15.86 3.33 -5.10
CA PHE A 85 15.26 2.28 -4.29
C PHE A 85 16.17 1.87 -3.14
N THR A 86 15.62 1.88 -1.94
CA THR A 86 16.22 1.27 -0.74
C THR A 86 15.40 0.03 -0.39
N PHE A 87 16.06 -1.06 -0.04
CA PHE A 87 15.39 -2.32 0.28
C PHE A 87 15.58 -2.69 1.75
N LEU A 88 14.52 -3.21 2.35
CA LEU A 88 14.54 -3.87 3.65
C LEU A 88 14.07 -5.31 3.48
N ASP A 89 14.84 -6.26 3.95
CA ASP A 89 14.47 -7.67 3.86
C ASP A 89 13.78 -8.11 5.14
N ASN A 90 12.48 -8.40 5.07
CA ASN A 90 11.75 -9.12 6.09
C ASN A 90 12.09 -10.62 5.93
N THR A 91 13.11 -11.08 6.64
CA THR A 91 13.59 -12.46 6.55
C THR A 91 12.68 -13.47 7.24
N ASP A 92 11.74 -13.01 8.06
CA ASP A 92 10.78 -13.82 8.81
C ASP A 92 9.34 -13.71 8.25
N TYR A 93 9.21 -13.36 6.97
CA TYR A 93 7.93 -13.13 6.27
C TYR A 93 6.95 -14.32 6.34
N GLU A 94 7.41 -15.53 6.68
CA GLU A 94 6.57 -16.71 6.81
C GLU A 94 5.77 -16.74 8.12
N HIS A 95 6.24 -16.02 9.15
CA HIS A 95 5.71 -16.08 10.52
C HIS A 95 5.14 -14.73 11.00
N ASN A 96 5.08 -13.74 10.11
CA ASN A 96 4.51 -12.43 10.43
C ASN A 96 3.62 -11.92 9.29
N ASN A 97 2.89 -10.84 9.56
CA ASN A 97 2.01 -10.19 8.62
C ASN A 97 2.53 -8.78 8.24
N ASN A 98 1.75 -8.03 7.47
CA ASN A 98 2.12 -6.73 6.93
C ASN A 98 2.45 -5.68 8.00
N ILE A 99 1.91 -5.79 9.24
CA ILE A 99 2.28 -4.92 10.37
C ILE A 99 3.79 -4.96 10.66
N TYR A 100 4.41 -6.12 10.58
CA TYR A 100 5.86 -6.26 10.83
C TYR A 100 6.67 -5.57 9.73
N SER A 101 6.25 -5.71 8.48
CA SER A 101 6.85 -4.99 7.35
C SER A 101 6.70 -3.48 7.48
N LEU A 102 5.53 -2.99 7.90
CA LEU A 102 5.32 -1.56 8.17
C LEU A 102 6.18 -1.08 9.34
N TRP A 103 6.30 -1.84 10.42
CA TRP A 103 7.19 -1.52 11.53
C TRP A 103 8.65 -1.34 11.06
N MET A 104 9.17 -2.29 10.26
CA MET A 104 10.51 -2.19 9.68
C MET A 104 10.68 -0.91 8.84
N ALA A 105 9.67 -0.59 8.02
CA ALA A 105 9.69 0.62 7.20
C ALA A 105 9.69 1.88 8.08
N CYS A 106 8.83 1.96 9.10
CA CYS A 106 8.74 3.10 10.01
C CYS A 106 10.05 3.39 10.75
N GLN A 107 10.88 2.36 11.05
CA GLN A 107 12.21 2.59 11.63
C GLN A 107 13.16 3.37 10.70
N LYS A 108 12.92 3.34 9.39
CA LYS A 108 13.74 4.03 8.37
C LYS A 108 13.20 5.38 7.96
N VAL A 109 11.87 5.55 7.96
CA VAL A 109 11.21 6.79 7.51
C VAL A 109 10.70 7.63 8.68
N ARG A 110 11.11 7.33 9.90
CA ARG A 110 10.70 8.04 11.11
C ARG A 110 10.85 9.56 10.97
N GLY A 111 9.80 10.31 11.30
CA GLY A 111 9.78 11.76 11.15
C GLY A 111 9.74 12.29 9.72
N CYS A 112 9.45 11.44 8.73
CA CYS A 112 9.28 11.84 7.34
C CYS A 112 7.83 11.65 6.89
N ASP A 113 7.39 12.49 5.96
CA ASP A 113 6.18 12.22 5.18
C ASP A 113 6.45 11.06 4.23
N PHE A 114 5.51 10.10 4.17
CA PHE A 114 5.57 9.01 3.20
C PHE A 114 4.19 8.64 2.65
N LEU A 115 4.19 8.05 1.46
CA LEU A 115 3.03 7.41 0.86
C LEU A 115 3.22 5.91 0.96
N LEU A 116 2.31 5.23 1.67
CA LEU A 116 2.26 3.78 1.79
C LEU A 116 1.36 3.21 0.70
N MET A 117 1.80 2.15 0.04
CA MET A 117 0.96 1.33 -0.82
C MET A 117 1.27 -0.14 -0.64
N ASP A 118 0.23 -0.95 -0.59
CA ASP A 118 0.35 -2.38 -0.75
C ASP A 118 0.66 -2.74 -2.21
N SER A 119 1.45 -3.79 -2.41
CA SER A 119 2.01 -4.14 -3.73
C SER A 119 1.07 -4.97 -4.62
N ASP A 120 -0.16 -5.17 -4.19
CA ASP A 120 -1.19 -6.02 -4.81
C ASP A 120 -2.39 -5.25 -5.37
N ILE A 121 -2.34 -3.94 -5.27
CA ILE A 121 -3.41 -3.06 -5.73
C ILE A 121 -3.16 -2.65 -7.18
N LEU A 122 -4.14 -2.93 -8.02
CA LEU A 122 -4.24 -2.38 -9.36
C LEU A 122 -5.13 -1.14 -9.28
N CYS A 123 -4.60 0.05 -9.52
CA CYS A 123 -5.37 1.28 -9.40
C CYS A 123 -5.07 2.29 -10.51
N ASP A 124 -6.00 3.22 -10.69
CA ASP A 124 -5.77 4.44 -11.46
C ASP A 124 -4.72 5.31 -10.76
N PRO A 125 -3.62 5.69 -11.43
CA PRO A 125 -2.61 6.59 -10.87
C PRO A 125 -3.17 7.90 -10.32
N ALA A 126 -4.29 8.39 -10.85
CA ALA A 126 -4.93 9.61 -10.39
C ALA A 126 -5.41 9.50 -8.93
N ALA A 127 -5.81 8.32 -8.45
CA ALA A 127 -6.13 8.10 -7.04
C ALA A 127 -4.90 8.33 -6.15
N VAL A 128 -3.74 7.81 -6.56
CA VAL A 128 -2.47 7.96 -5.83
C VAL A 128 -2.04 9.44 -5.79
N VAL A 129 -2.13 10.14 -6.93
CA VAL A 129 -1.85 11.58 -7.00
C VAL A 129 -2.78 12.36 -6.07
N ARG A 130 -4.08 12.02 -6.06
CA ARG A 130 -5.09 12.69 -5.23
C ARG A 130 -4.78 12.55 -3.74
N ILE A 131 -4.42 11.35 -3.27
CA ILE A 131 -4.02 11.10 -1.87
C ILE A 131 -2.72 11.83 -1.52
N ALA A 132 -1.72 11.77 -2.38
CA ALA A 132 -0.42 12.41 -2.15
C ALA A 132 -0.51 13.93 -1.97
N GLN A 133 -1.51 14.58 -2.57
CA GLN A 133 -1.73 16.03 -2.50
C GLN A 133 -2.42 16.49 -1.22
N GLU A 134 -2.97 15.58 -0.39
CA GLU A 134 -3.60 15.98 0.87
C GLU A 134 -2.58 16.65 1.81
N PRO A 135 -2.93 17.74 2.49
CA PRO A 135 -1.99 18.42 3.40
C PRO A 135 -1.80 17.71 4.74
N VAL A 136 -2.64 16.72 5.03
CA VAL A 136 -2.67 15.93 6.28
C VAL A 136 -2.55 14.45 5.96
N SER A 137 -2.40 13.61 6.99
CA SER A 137 -2.49 12.16 6.83
C SER A 137 -3.86 11.79 6.27
N ALA A 138 -3.88 11.02 5.18
CA ALA A 138 -5.08 10.70 4.43
C ALA A 138 -5.07 9.25 3.97
N LEU A 139 -6.26 8.65 3.87
CA LEU A 139 -6.49 7.26 3.49
C LEU A 139 -7.53 7.20 2.38
N ALA A 140 -7.24 6.41 1.34
CA ALA A 140 -8.14 6.18 0.22
C ALA A 140 -9.25 5.21 0.64
N VAL A 141 -10.50 5.56 0.34
CA VAL A 141 -11.66 4.72 0.61
C VAL A 141 -12.53 4.58 -0.62
N ASN A 142 -12.93 3.35 -0.94
CA ASN A 142 -13.90 3.06 -1.96
C ASN A 142 -15.23 2.64 -1.35
N ARG A 143 -16.31 3.10 -1.97
CA ARG A 143 -17.69 2.75 -1.59
C ARG A 143 -18.22 1.68 -2.51
N HIS A 144 -18.57 0.55 -1.96
CA HIS A 144 -19.28 -0.55 -2.60
C HIS A 144 -20.03 -1.37 -1.55
N GLU A 145 -20.70 -2.43 -1.93
CA GLU A 145 -21.31 -3.36 -0.98
C GLU A 145 -20.23 -4.07 -0.18
N LEU A 146 -20.29 -3.98 1.15
CA LEU A 146 -19.27 -4.48 2.07
C LEU A 146 -19.67 -5.84 2.64
N GLY A 147 -18.77 -6.81 2.62
CA GLY A 147 -18.87 -8.12 3.24
C GLY A 147 -18.08 -8.23 4.54
N GLU A 148 -17.57 -9.43 4.81
CA GLU A 148 -16.80 -9.73 6.03
C GLU A 148 -15.29 -9.48 5.84
N GLU A 149 -14.78 -9.63 4.63
CA GLU A 149 -13.34 -9.61 4.33
C GLU A 149 -12.75 -8.20 4.21
N GLU A 150 -13.58 -7.21 3.87
CA GLU A 150 -13.13 -5.85 3.62
C GLU A 150 -12.64 -5.14 4.89
N MET A 151 -11.60 -4.34 4.76
CA MET A 151 -11.10 -3.42 5.79
C MET A 151 -12.00 -2.19 5.84
N LYS A 152 -13.05 -2.26 6.67
CA LYS A 152 -14.11 -1.26 6.78
C LYS A 152 -13.64 -0.02 7.51
N VAL A 153 -14.11 1.14 7.04
CA VAL A 153 -13.77 2.45 7.58
C VAL A 153 -15.05 3.18 8.00
N VAL A 154 -15.13 3.55 9.29
CA VAL A 154 -16.19 4.40 9.85
C VAL A 154 -15.65 5.80 10.06
N VAL A 155 -16.44 6.83 9.73
CA VAL A 155 -16.03 8.23 9.82
C VAL A 155 -17.02 9.06 10.64
N ASP A 156 -16.52 10.17 11.17
CA ASP A 156 -17.35 11.23 11.76
C ASP A 156 -17.87 12.22 10.69
N ALA A 157 -18.58 13.26 11.15
CA ALA A 157 -19.14 14.30 10.28
C ALA A 157 -18.07 15.14 9.54
N ASP A 158 -16.83 15.15 10.03
CA ASP A 158 -15.69 15.86 9.44
C ASP A 158 -14.86 14.95 8.52
N SER A 159 -15.36 13.75 8.18
CA SER A 159 -14.68 12.73 7.38
C SER A 159 -13.35 12.26 8.00
N ARG A 160 -13.27 12.24 9.32
CA ARG A 160 -12.14 11.66 10.06
C ARG A 160 -12.48 10.23 10.44
N ILE A 161 -11.52 9.33 10.35
CA ILE A 161 -11.71 7.93 10.71
C ILE A 161 -11.91 7.83 12.23
N THR A 162 -13.00 7.15 12.62
CA THR A 162 -13.32 6.81 14.01
C THR A 162 -13.13 5.33 14.31
N GLU A 163 -13.26 4.48 13.29
CA GLU A 163 -12.97 3.04 13.37
C GLU A 163 -12.40 2.55 12.04
N ILE A 164 -11.47 1.61 12.08
CA ILE A 164 -10.93 0.92 10.92
C ILE A 164 -10.66 -0.54 11.27
N SER A 165 -11.47 -1.45 10.75
CA SER A 165 -11.37 -2.88 11.07
C SER A 165 -12.23 -3.71 10.12
N LYS A 166 -11.88 -4.98 9.94
CA LYS A 166 -12.75 -5.97 9.28
C LYS A 166 -14.03 -6.24 10.09
N THR A 167 -14.02 -5.98 11.39
CA THR A 167 -15.15 -6.24 12.31
C THR A 167 -16.12 -5.08 12.48
N CYS A 168 -15.87 -3.92 11.86
CA CYS A 168 -16.84 -2.82 11.85
C CYS A 168 -18.15 -3.24 11.18
N SER A 169 -19.30 -2.66 11.67
CA SER A 169 -20.59 -2.88 11.02
C SER A 169 -20.56 -2.34 9.58
N PRO A 170 -20.95 -3.15 8.58
CA PRO A 170 -21.06 -2.66 7.20
C PRO A 170 -22.01 -1.47 7.06
N GLU A 171 -23.09 -1.41 7.85
CA GLU A 171 -24.09 -0.33 7.79
C GLU A 171 -23.53 1.00 8.33
N ALA A 172 -22.57 0.96 9.26
CA ALA A 172 -21.92 2.14 9.80
C ALA A 172 -20.72 2.58 8.97
N ALA A 173 -20.18 1.69 8.15
CA ALA A 173 -18.99 1.96 7.39
C ALA A 173 -19.27 2.88 6.19
N MET A 174 -18.37 3.83 5.96
CA MET A 174 -18.36 4.67 4.75
C MET A 174 -17.95 3.87 3.51
N GLY A 175 -17.05 2.91 3.67
CA GLY A 175 -16.49 2.09 2.60
C GLY A 175 -15.32 1.25 3.09
N GLU A 176 -14.52 0.76 2.14
CA GLU A 176 -13.33 -0.05 2.33
C GLU A 176 -12.04 0.77 2.15
N SER A 177 -11.05 0.52 3.02
CA SER A 177 -9.68 1.00 2.82
C SER A 177 -9.07 0.36 1.58
N VAL A 178 -8.49 1.17 0.70
CA VAL A 178 -7.91 0.70 -0.57
C VAL A 178 -6.45 0.28 -0.42
N GLY A 179 -5.83 0.50 0.75
CA GLY A 179 -4.39 0.25 0.95
C GLY A 179 -3.50 1.31 0.28
N ILE A 180 -3.95 2.55 0.25
CA ILE A 180 -3.20 3.73 -0.21
C ILE A 180 -3.32 4.81 0.86
N GLU A 181 -2.22 5.10 1.57
CA GLU A 181 -2.19 6.03 2.68
C GLU A 181 -1.08 7.06 2.53
N LYS A 182 -1.43 8.34 2.69
CA LYS A 182 -0.44 9.37 2.98
C LYS A 182 -0.28 9.50 4.48
N ILE A 183 0.95 9.41 4.94
CA ILE A 183 1.31 9.51 6.35
C ILE A 183 2.26 10.70 6.50
N THR A 184 1.84 11.71 7.29
CA THR A 184 2.67 12.88 7.61
C THR A 184 3.72 12.55 8.66
N ALA A 185 4.76 13.35 8.76
CA ALA A 185 5.86 13.17 9.71
C ALA A 185 5.39 13.01 11.17
N ASP A 186 4.42 13.83 11.59
CA ASP A 186 3.87 13.77 12.96
C ASP A 186 3.10 12.47 13.21
N TYR A 187 2.30 12.03 12.23
CA TYR A 187 1.60 10.75 12.31
C TYR A 187 2.59 9.58 12.28
N CYS A 188 3.61 9.65 11.42
CA CYS A 188 4.68 8.65 11.33
C CYS A 188 5.39 8.45 12.67
N GLU A 189 5.66 9.52 13.41
CA GLU A 189 6.29 9.45 14.72
C GLU A 189 5.39 8.76 15.76
N ALA A 190 4.08 9.05 15.76
CA ALA A 190 3.11 8.37 16.60
C ALA A 190 2.97 6.89 16.23
N LEU A 191 2.87 6.61 14.91
CA LEU A 191 2.77 5.26 14.36
C LEU A 191 4.00 4.41 14.72
N ALA A 192 5.21 4.97 14.59
CA ALA A 192 6.42 4.24 14.91
C ALA A 192 6.46 3.84 16.39
N ARG A 193 6.04 4.74 17.31
CA ARG A 193 5.95 4.42 18.75
C ARG A 193 4.91 3.34 19.03
N GLU A 194 3.74 3.42 18.40
CA GLU A 194 2.67 2.42 18.56
C GLU A 194 3.12 1.05 18.03
N LEU A 195 3.76 1.02 16.86
CA LEU A 195 4.33 -0.21 16.29
C LEU A 195 5.46 -0.79 17.17
N ASP A 196 6.32 0.05 17.75
CA ASP A 196 7.33 -0.41 18.73
C ASP A 196 6.65 -1.09 19.93
N GLN A 197 5.58 -0.51 20.47
CA GLN A 197 4.80 -1.12 21.55
C GLN A 197 4.18 -2.45 21.13
N MET A 198 3.50 -2.48 19.99
CA MET A 198 2.80 -3.68 19.49
C MET A 198 3.78 -4.83 19.17
N ILE A 199 4.87 -4.53 18.48
CA ILE A 199 5.84 -5.54 18.02
C ILE A 199 6.77 -5.98 19.15
N LEU A 200 7.42 -5.02 19.82
CA LEU A 200 8.52 -5.34 20.74
C LEU A 200 8.03 -5.70 22.15
N GLN A 201 6.88 -5.18 22.59
CA GLN A 201 6.38 -5.42 23.94
C GLN A 201 5.23 -6.43 23.97
N GLU A 202 4.34 -6.38 22.97
CA GLU A 202 3.14 -7.22 22.94
C GLU A 202 3.29 -8.45 22.01
N GLY A 203 4.31 -8.49 21.14
CA GLY A 203 4.56 -9.59 20.21
C GLY A 203 3.51 -9.73 19.10
N LEU A 204 2.80 -8.65 18.77
CA LEU A 204 1.73 -8.64 17.75
C LEU A 204 2.32 -8.53 16.34
N ILE A 205 2.96 -9.59 15.87
CA ILE A 205 3.65 -9.62 14.58
C ILE A 205 2.80 -10.21 13.44
N ASP A 206 1.75 -10.97 13.75
CA ASP A 206 0.91 -11.67 12.76
C ASP A 206 -0.52 -11.11 12.72
N ILE A 207 -0.62 -9.79 12.53
CA ILE A 207 -1.88 -9.07 12.33
C ILE A 207 -1.73 -8.02 11.23
N PHE A 208 -2.85 -7.46 10.77
CA PHE A 208 -2.86 -6.37 9.80
C PHE A 208 -2.43 -5.04 10.44
N TYR A 209 -1.72 -4.20 9.67
CA TYR A 209 -1.17 -2.93 10.15
C TYR A 209 -2.26 -1.90 10.51
N GLU A 210 -3.44 -2.01 9.96
CA GLU A 210 -4.58 -1.14 10.27
C GLU A 210 -4.96 -1.21 11.76
N ARG A 211 -4.60 -2.27 12.44
CA ARG A 211 -4.74 -2.35 13.89
C ARG A 211 -3.92 -1.28 14.61
N ALA A 212 -2.76 -0.90 14.08
CA ALA A 212 -1.98 0.21 14.65
C ALA A 212 -2.69 1.56 14.39
N PHE A 213 -3.29 1.74 13.20
CA PHE A 213 -4.08 2.92 12.92
C PHE A 213 -5.29 3.05 13.86
N GLU A 214 -6.02 1.95 14.07
CA GLU A 214 -7.15 1.90 15.00
C GLU A 214 -6.74 2.29 16.42
N ARG A 215 -5.59 1.81 16.91
CA ARG A 215 -5.07 2.12 18.25
C ARG A 215 -4.62 3.58 18.41
N LEU A 216 -4.32 4.26 17.33
CA LEU A 216 -3.92 5.67 17.33
C LEU A 216 -5.12 6.64 17.37
N ILE A 217 -6.31 6.21 16.95
CA ILE A 217 -7.52 7.06 16.92
C ILE A 217 -7.83 7.66 18.31
N PRO A 218 -7.93 6.88 19.40
CA PRO A 218 -8.20 7.43 20.72
C PRO A 218 -7.05 8.30 21.28
N GLN A 219 -5.87 8.24 20.66
CA GLN A 219 -4.72 9.07 20.99
C GLN A 219 -4.75 10.43 20.24
N GLY A 220 -5.77 10.67 19.40
CA GLY A 220 -5.95 11.89 18.62
C GLY A 220 -5.27 11.86 17.25
N HIS A 221 -4.72 10.71 16.83
CA HIS A 221 -4.12 10.54 15.51
C HIS A 221 -5.08 9.76 14.61
N THR A 222 -5.62 10.43 13.60
CA THR A 222 -6.52 9.81 12.63
C THR A 222 -6.24 10.30 11.21
N PHE A 223 -6.73 9.55 10.22
CA PHE A 223 -6.67 9.95 8.82
C PHE A 223 -7.90 10.76 8.42
N LYS A 224 -7.70 11.68 7.50
CA LYS A 224 -8.77 12.20 6.66
C LYS A 224 -9.09 11.17 5.59
N VAL A 225 -10.35 10.80 5.47
CA VAL A 225 -10.78 9.95 4.35
C VAL A 225 -10.83 10.75 3.05
N VAL A 226 -10.32 10.14 2.00
CA VAL A 226 -10.50 10.61 0.62
C VAL A 226 -11.28 9.55 -0.14
N ASP A 227 -12.48 9.92 -0.57
CA ASP A 227 -13.34 9.07 -1.40
C ASP A 227 -12.72 8.91 -2.80
N THR A 228 -12.30 7.71 -3.11
CA THR A 228 -11.67 7.34 -4.39
C THR A 228 -12.55 6.43 -5.25
N THR A 229 -13.83 6.29 -4.91
CA THR A 229 -14.80 5.39 -5.57
C THR A 229 -14.89 5.60 -7.10
N HIS A 230 -14.67 6.84 -7.57
CA HIS A 230 -14.71 7.16 -9.01
C HIS A 230 -13.42 6.83 -9.76
N TYR A 231 -12.34 6.47 -9.06
CA TYR A 231 -11.12 5.94 -9.66
C TYR A 231 -11.18 4.42 -9.66
N PHE A 232 -10.65 3.82 -10.71
CA PHE A 232 -10.52 2.38 -10.75
C PHE A 232 -9.52 1.91 -9.69
N SER A 233 -9.92 0.94 -8.88
CA SER A 233 -9.00 0.16 -8.05
C SER A 233 -9.53 -1.27 -7.90
N TYR A 234 -8.61 -2.23 -7.81
CA TYR A 234 -8.94 -3.64 -7.67
C TYR A 234 -7.81 -4.38 -6.95
N GLU A 235 -8.13 -5.06 -5.86
CA GLU A 235 -7.18 -5.91 -5.14
C GLU A 235 -7.12 -7.28 -5.80
N LEU A 236 -5.92 -7.86 -5.86
CA LEU A 236 -5.65 -9.09 -6.62
C LEU A 236 -5.22 -10.20 -5.66
N ASP A 237 -6.17 -10.91 -5.09
CA ASP A 237 -5.92 -11.90 -4.05
C ASP A 237 -6.00 -13.37 -4.50
N THR A 238 -6.76 -13.62 -5.56
CA THR A 238 -7.01 -14.96 -6.10
C THR A 238 -6.66 -15.02 -7.60
N PRO A 239 -6.47 -16.22 -8.18
CA PRO A 239 -6.32 -16.37 -9.63
C PRO A 239 -7.51 -15.83 -10.42
N GLU A 240 -8.71 -15.92 -9.85
CA GLU A 240 -9.95 -15.39 -10.41
C GLU A 240 -9.91 -13.86 -10.48
N ASP A 241 -9.37 -13.20 -9.44
CA ASP A 241 -9.19 -11.74 -9.43
C ASP A 241 -8.26 -11.29 -10.54
N PHE A 242 -7.15 -12.01 -10.76
CA PHE A 242 -6.24 -11.73 -11.87
C PHE A 242 -6.91 -11.81 -13.24
N LYS A 243 -7.74 -12.82 -13.44
CA LYS A 243 -8.51 -12.96 -14.69
C LYS A 243 -9.50 -11.83 -14.83
N ARG A 244 -10.25 -11.54 -13.77
CA ARG A 244 -11.28 -10.50 -13.75
C ARG A 244 -10.67 -9.10 -13.89
N ALA A 245 -9.52 -8.85 -13.30
CA ALA A 245 -8.81 -7.59 -13.42
C ALA A 245 -8.47 -7.23 -14.86
N GLN A 246 -8.09 -8.21 -15.69
CA GLN A 246 -7.82 -8.01 -17.12
C GLN A 246 -9.08 -7.60 -17.92
N GLU A 247 -10.25 -8.07 -17.48
CA GLU A 247 -11.53 -7.75 -18.11
C GLU A 247 -12.07 -6.39 -17.65
N LEU A 248 -11.85 -6.04 -16.38
CA LEU A 248 -12.39 -4.83 -15.74
C LEU A 248 -11.51 -3.59 -15.92
N MET A 249 -10.21 -3.78 -16.13
CA MET A 249 -9.26 -2.66 -16.21
C MET A 249 -9.62 -1.74 -17.38
N PRO A 250 -9.76 -0.43 -17.14
CA PRO A 250 -9.97 0.55 -18.19
C PRO A 250 -8.90 0.47 -19.28
N LYS A 251 -9.28 0.66 -20.54
CA LYS A 251 -8.37 0.51 -21.70
C LYS A 251 -7.21 1.50 -21.70
N ASP A 252 -7.40 2.66 -21.10
CA ASP A 252 -6.40 3.71 -20.94
C ASP A 252 -5.39 3.40 -19.83
N LEU A 253 -5.69 2.40 -18.98
CA LEU A 253 -4.77 1.89 -17.95
C LEU A 253 -4.03 0.60 -18.40
N LEU A 254 -4.45 -0.03 -19.50
CA LEU A 254 -3.78 -1.20 -20.08
C LEU A 254 -2.41 -0.79 -20.66
#